data_186f3a7766021053c9d0d9d128fc881a
#
_entry.id   186f3a7766021053c9d0d9d128fc881a
#
_cell.length_a   1.000
_cell.length_b   1.000
_cell.length_c   1.000
_cell.angle_alpha   90.00
_cell.angle_beta   90.00
_cell.angle_gamma   90.00
#
_symmetry.space_group_name_H-M   'P 1'
#
loop_
_entity.id
_entity.type
_entity.pdbx_description
1 polymer ?
#
loop_
_entity_poly.entity_id
_entity_poly.type
_entity_poly.pdbx_seq_one_letter_code
_entity_poly.pdbx_strand_id
1 'polypeptide(L)'
;MFMKIIVINGSPRTDGVTASVLHSVESELITRGIDVEYFNLTDLDIGHCRGCCSCYMTGNCFIKDDAAWLSERIRRSDGLVLGSPTYASNVSGLMKDFIDRGHFVIEQLLNDKYCITVATGENYGFKNTLKVLDDLIIFSGGILCGHVSLKAPFNSKEIMSKKTRKLIIKATCKMAAKKKNSFQILYHKLIFDIGIKPFVKRKGKLYRGVTERWSDMQIIKEKIT
;
A
#
# COMPACT_ATOMS: atom_id res chain seq x y z
N MET A 1 -20.03 5.17 -11.01
CA MET A 1 -18.57 5.19 -11.13
C MET A 1 -18.06 3.85 -10.60
N PHE A 2 -17.31 3.09 -11.38
CA PHE A 2 -16.77 1.80 -10.96
C PHE A 2 -15.68 2.02 -9.91
N MET A 3 -15.58 1.11 -8.94
CA MET A 3 -14.50 1.10 -7.95
C MET A 3 -13.19 0.84 -8.68
N LYS A 4 -12.16 1.65 -8.41
CA LYS A 4 -10.84 1.53 -9.04
C LYS A 4 -9.80 1.08 -8.03
N ILE A 5 -9.11 -0.02 -8.33
CA ILE A 5 -8.07 -0.61 -7.48
C ILE A 5 -6.74 -0.63 -8.22
N ILE A 6 -5.68 -0.27 -7.52
CA ILE A 6 -4.31 -0.41 -8.00
C ILE A 6 -3.68 -1.65 -7.38
N VAL A 7 -3.05 -2.47 -8.20
CA VAL A 7 -2.28 -3.63 -7.78
C VAL A 7 -0.80 -3.37 -8.05
N ILE A 8 0.02 -3.52 -7.02
CA ILE A 8 1.47 -3.30 -7.08
C ILE A 8 2.21 -4.60 -6.82
N ASN A 9 2.97 -5.06 -7.80
CA ASN A 9 3.88 -6.18 -7.67
C ASN A 9 5.29 -5.68 -7.33
N GLY A 10 5.75 -5.92 -6.11
CA GLY A 10 7.10 -5.63 -5.65
C GLY A 10 8.09 -6.77 -5.88
N SER A 11 7.73 -7.80 -6.64
CA SER A 11 8.65 -8.87 -7.01
C SER A 11 9.53 -8.45 -8.19
N PRO A 12 10.84 -8.75 -8.17
CA PRO A 12 11.69 -8.60 -9.35
C PRO A 12 11.36 -9.61 -10.47
N ARG A 13 10.50 -10.60 -10.18
CA ARG A 13 10.01 -11.58 -11.15
C ARG A 13 8.55 -11.29 -11.48
N THR A 14 8.27 -10.93 -12.71
CA THR A 14 6.93 -10.58 -13.18
C THR A 14 6.03 -11.80 -13.41
N ASP A 15 6.61 -13.00 -13.47
CA ASP A 15 5.95 -14.30 -13.61
C ASP A 15 6.13 -15.24 -12.40
N GLY A 16 6.68 -14.71 -11.27
CA GLY A 16 6.96 -15.49 -10.08
C GLY A 16 5.73 -15.74 -9.19
N VAL A 17 5.98 -16.39 -8.05
CA VAL A 17 4.93 -16.75 -7.07
C VAL A 17 4.12 -15.54 -6.60
N THR A 18 4.77 -14.41 -6.32
CA THR A 18 4.08 -13.18 -5.89
C THR A 18 3.13 -12.67 -6.98
N ALA A 19 3.63 -12.59 -8.23
CA ALA A 19 2.85 -12.16 -9.39
C ALA A 19 1.63 -13.06 -9.61
N SER A 20 1.80 -14.40 -9.55
CA SER A 20 0.70 -15.36 -9.70
C SER A 20 -0.40 -15.18 -8.65
N VAL A 21 -0.05 -14.88 -7.40
CA VAL A 21 -1.04 -14.59 -6.35
C VAL A 21 -1.74 -13.27 -6.64
N LEU A 22 -0.99 -12.24 -7.04
CA LEU A 22 -1.55 -10.92 -7.36
C LEU A 22 -2.48 -10.98 -8.58
N HIS A 23 -2.14 -11.72 -9.64
CA HIS A 23 -3.02 -11.93 -10.79
C HIS A 23 -4.30 -12.69 -10.41
N SER A 24 -4.22 -13.58 -9.43
CA SER A 24 -5.43 -14.23 -8.91
C SER A 24 -6.31 -13.26 -8.11
N VAL A 25 -5.71 -12.32 -7.36
CA VAL A 25 -6.45 -11.24 -6.69
C VAL A 25 -7.07 -10.31 -7.72
N GLU A 26 -6.32 -9.89 -8.74
CA GLU A 26 -6.78 -9.07 -9.86
C GLU A 26 -7.98 -9.69 -10.58
N SER A 27 -7.88 -10.97 -10.98
CA SER A 27 -8.95 -11.71 -11.65
C SER A 27 -10.22 -11.76 -10.80
N GLU A 28 -10.10 -12.01 -9.50
CA GLU A 28 -11.24 -12.01 -8.56
C GLU A 28 -11.87 -10.61 -8.39
N LEU A 29 -11.10 -9.53 -8.47
CA LEU A 29 -11.61 -8.17 -8.43
C LEU A 29 -12.35 -7.82 -9.72
N ILE A 30 -11.77 -8.16 -10.88
CA ILE A 30 -12.39 -7.94 -12.20
C ILE A 30 -13.71 -8.70 -12.31
N THR A 31 -13.77 -9.96 -11.85
CA THR A 31 -15.00 -10.75 -11.83
C THR A 31 -16.12 -10.09 -11.00
N ARG A 32 -15.77 -9.19 -10.07
CA ARG A 32 -16.72 -8.39 -9.27
C ARG A 32 -17.05 -7.04 -9.87
N GLY A 33 -16.65 -6.78 -11.11
CA GLY A 33 -16.89 -5.49 -11.81
C GLY A 33 -16.04 -4.33 -11.29
N ILE A 34 -14.88 -4.63 -10.71
CA ILE A 34 -13.93 -3.62 -10.23
C ILE A 34 -12.93 -3.32 -11.34
N ASP A 35 -12.66 -2.04 -11.58
CA ASP A 35 -11.59 -1.58 -12.48
C ASP A 35 -10.24 -1.75 -11.80
N VAL A 36 -9.31 -2.46 -12.45
CA VAL A 36 -8.00 -2.79 -11.87
C VAL A 36 -6.88 -2.34 -12.77
N GLU A 37 -5.94 -1.60 -12.20
CA GLU A 37 -4.66 -1.27 -12.84
C GLU A 37 -3.53 -2.03 -12.14
N TYR A 38 -2.76 -2.80 -12.90
CA TYR A 38 -1.65 -3.61 -12.39
C TYR A 38 -0.31 -3.00 -12.78
N PHE A 39 0.60 -2.86 -11.81
CA PHE A 39 1.96 -2.35 -12.01
C PHE A 39 3.00 -3.30 -11.42
N ASN A 40 4.02 -3.63 -12.21
CA ASN A 40 5.25 -4.22 -11.72
C ASN A 40 6.21 -3.07 -11.37
N LEU A 41 6.78 -3.07 -10.19
CA LEU A 41 7.79 -2.07 -9.82
C LEU A 41 9.08 -2.19 -10.65
N THR A 42 9.32 -3.32 -11.28
CA THR A 42 10.43 -3.51 -12.23
C THR A 42 10.30 -2.71 -13.51
N ASP A 43 9.09 -2.33 -13.88
CA ASP A 43 8.80 -1.64 -15.13
C ASP A 43 8.80 -0.10 -14.92
N LEU A 44 9.07 0.35 -13.69
CA LEU A 44 9.05 1.75 -13.27
C LEU A 44 10.43 2.20 -12.81
N ASP A 45 10.79 3.43 -13.15
CA ASP A 45 11.98 4.08 -12.60
C ASP A 45 11.63 4.70 -11.24
N ILE A 46 12.02 4.04 -10.16
CA ILE A 46 11.84 4.51 -8.78
C ILE A 46 13.18 4.45 -8.06
N GLY A 47 13.87 5.59 -8.00
CA GLY A 47 15.14 5.69 -7.30
C GLY A 47 15.02 5.71 -5.77
N HIS A 48 16.12 5.52 -5.08
CA HIS A 48 16.17 5.52 -3.60
C HIS A 48 15.81 6.87 -3.00
N CYS A 49 15.08 6.85 -1.89
CA CYS A 49 14.81 8.05 -1.10
C CYS A 49 16.13 8.58 -0.47
N ARG A 50 16.40 9.89 -0.63
CA ARG A 50 17.58 10.55 -0.06
C ARG A 50 17.35 11.16 1.33
N GLY A 51 16.14 11.00 1.90
CA GLY A 51 15.81 11.53 3.23
C GLY A 51 15.85 13.05 3.36
N CYS A 52 15.82 13.80 2.27
CA CYS A 52 15.98 15.26 2.26
C CYS A 52 14.78 16.06 2.78
N CYS A 53 13.64 15.41 3.01
CA CYS A 53 12.38 16.00 3.47
C CYS A 53 11.78 17.11 2.59
N SER A 54 12.30 17.35 1.37
CA SER A 54 11.78 18.36 0.45
C SER A 54 10.30 18.17 0.15
N CYS A 55 9.87 16.92 -0.04
CA CYS A 55 8.47 16.57 -0.25
C CYS A 55 7.54 17.00 0.90
N TYR A 56 8.00 16.92 2.14
CA TYR A 56 7.20 17.37 3.30
C TYR A 56 7.05 18.90 3.34
N MET A 57 8.05 19.62 2.85
CA MET A 57 8.02 21.07 2.81
C MET A 57 7.22 21.62 1.62
N THR A 58 7.42 21.04 0.43
CA THR A 58 6.90 21.57 -0.83
C THR A 58 5.71 20.79 -1.41
N GLY A 59 5.39 19.62 -0.84
CA GLY A 59 4.42 18.68 -1.41
C GLY A 59 4.96 17.86 -2.59
N ASN A 60 6.21 18.12 -3.04
CA ASN A 60 6.77 17.46 -4.21
C ASN A 60 8.17 16.89 -3.94
N CYS A 61 8.42 15.69 -4.45
CA CYS A 61 9.78 15.15 -4.47
C CYS A 61 10.63 15.85 -5.55
N PHE A 62 11.88 16.17 -5.25
CA PHE A 62 12.79 16.77 -6.23
C PHE A 62 13.34 15.73 -7.23
N ILE A 63 13.31 14.43 -6.89
CA ILE A 63 13.69 13.36 -7.80
C ILE A 63 12.59 13.21 -8.83
N LYS A 64 12.92 13.33 -10.09
CA LYS A 64 12.00 13.24 -11.23
C LYS A 64 12.03 11.82 -11.79
N ASP A 65 11.15 10.98 -11.25
CA ASP A 65 10.98 9.59 -11.63
C ASP A 65 9.50 9.19 -11.47
N ASP A 66 9.17 7.90 -11.61
CA ASP A 66 7.78 7.43 -11.61
C ASP A 66 7.12 7.39 -10.23
N ALA A 67 7.87 7.61 -9.12
CA ALA A 67 7.32 7.51 -7.77
C ALA A 67 6.17 8.52 -7.52
N ALA A 68 6.33 9.77 -7.95
CA ALA A 68 5.32 10.81 -7.76
C ALA A 68 4.07 10.52 -8.60
N TRP A 69 4.25 10.09 -9.84
CA TRP A 69 3.16 9.70 -10.74
C TRP A 69 2.37 8.52 -10.17
N LEU A 70 3.04 7.47 -9.69
CA LEU A 70 2.38 6.31 -9.11
C LEU A 70 1.62 6.66 -7.82
N SER A 71 2.20 7.49 -6.95
CA SER A 71 1.54 7.98 -5.73
C SER A 71 0.27 8.77 -6.06
N GLU A 72 0.28 9.58 -7.11
CA GLU A 72 -0.92 10.32 -7.55
C GLU A 72 -2.01 9.38 -8.10
N ARG A 73 -1.65 8.32 -8.81
CA ARG A 73 -2.62 7.31 -9.25
C ARG A 73 -3.24 6.57 -8.07
N ILE A 74 -2.44 6.21 -7.05
CA ILE A 74 -2.93 5.61 -5.81
C ILE A 74 -3.86 6.59 -5.09
N ARG A 75 -3.52 7.87 -5.02
CA ARG A 75 -4.36 8.89 -4.40
C ARG A 75 -5.76 8.96 -5.03
N ARG A 76 -5.84 8.81 -6.35
CA ARG A 76 -7.10 8.84 -7.12
C ARG A 76 -7.86 7.52 -7.17
N SER A 77 -7.29 6.44 -6.66
CA SER A 77 -7.96 5.13 -6.61
C SER A 77 -8.82 4.98 -5.35
N ASP A 78 -9.70 3.97 -5.35
CA ASP A 78 -10.50 3.59 -4.19
C ASP A 78 -9.78 2.59 -3.28
N GLY A 79 -8.69 1.99 -3.74
CA GLY A 79 -7.93 1.04 -2.94
C GLY A 79 -6.65 0.55 -3.58
N LEU A 80 -5.91 -0.25 -2.80
CA LEU A 80 -4.57 -0.70 -3.12
C LEU A 80 -4.36 -2.16 -2.74
N VAL A 81 -3.74 -2.92 -3.64
CA VAL A 81 -3.22 -4.26 -3.35
C VAL A 81 -1.70 -4.21 -3.43
N LEU A 82 -1.02 -4.56 -2.35
CA LEU A 82 0.44 -4.62 -2.29
C LEU A 82 0.92 -6.05 -2.18
N GLY A 83 1.82 -6.47 -3.08
CA GLY A 83 2.45 -7.78 -3.01
C GLY A 83 3.96 -7.71 -3.01
N SER A 84 4.60 -8.43 -2.08
CA SER A 84 6.06 -8.53 -2.01
C SER A 84 6.51 -9.97 -1.75
N PRO A 85 7.59 -10.43 -2.39
CA PRO A 85 8.33 -11.57 -1.90
C PRO A 85 9.02 -11.22 -0.57
N THR A 86 9.36 -12.25 0.20
CA THR A 86 10.09 -12.10 1.45
C THR A 86 11.58 -12.28 1.21
N TYR A 87 12.35 -11.23 1.46
CA TYR A 87 13.81 -11.24 1.42
C TYR A 87 14.37 -10.84 2.79
N ALA A 88 15.18 -11.70 3.39
CA ALA A 88 15.73 -11.48 4.73
C ALA A 88 14.66 -11.07 5.77
N SER A 89 13.51 -11.75 5.78
CA SER A 89 12.35 -11.46 6.66
C SER A 89 11.72 -10.07 6.47
N ASN A 90 11.90 -9.45 5.32
CA ASN A 90 11.36 -8.13 4.99
C ASN A 90 10.78 -8.11 3.57
N VAL A 91 10.24 -6.99 3.15
CA VAL A 91 9.85 -6.73 1.77
C VAL A 91 11.07 -6.71 0.84
N SER A 92 10.86 -6.85 -0.47
CA SER A 92 11.92 -6.69 -1.47
C SER A 92 12.49 -5.26 -1.48
N GLY A 93 13.71 -5.08 -2.01
CA GLY A 93 14.30 -3.76 -2.23
C GLY A 93 13.39 -2.85 -3.06
N LEU A 94 12.85 -3.36 -4.18
CA LEU A 94 11.89 -2.63 -5.02
C LEU A 94 10.67 -2.11 -4.22
N MET A 95 10.07 -2.99 -3.42
CA MET A 95 8.94 -2.59 -2.57
C MET A 95 9.38 -1.58 -1.51
N LYS A 96 10.59 -1.70 -0.96
CA LYS A 96 11.10 -0.76 0.04
C LYS A 96 11.33 0.63 -0.56
N ASP A 97 11.92 0.72 -1.75
CA ASP A 97 12.10 1.99 -2.46
C ASP A 97 10.73 2.66 -2.74
N PHE A 98 9.76 1.89 -3.21
CA PHE A 98 8.41 2.38 -3.41
C PHE A 98 7.77 2.90 -2.10
N ILE A 99 7.90 2.17 -0.99
CA ILE A 99 7.38 2.60 0.32
C ILE A 99 8.04 3.91 0.77
N ASP A 100 9.35 4.00 0.68
CA ASP A 100 10.10 5.17 1.13
C ASP A 100 9.83 6.43 0.29
N ARG A 101 9.47 6.23 -0.99
CA ARG A 101 9.16 7.31 -1.94
C ARG A 101 7.68 7.67 -1.99
N GLY A 102 6.79 6.77 -1.54
CA GLY A 102 5.34 6.93 -1.65
C GLY A 102 4.70 7.86 -0.61
N HIS A 103 5.46 8.32 0.39
CA HIS A 103 5.00 9.24 1.45
C HIS A 103 3.75 8.75 2.22
N PHE A 104 3.55 7.47 2.30
CA PHE A 104 2.32 6.82 2.75
C PHE A 104 1.84 7.30 4.12
N VAL A 105 2.67 7.13 5.16
CA VAL A 105 2.26 7.33 6.56
C VAL A 105 2.09 8.82 6.90
N ILE A 106 3.08 9.64 6.58
CA ILE A 106 3.05 11.06 6.96
C ILE A 106 1.99 11.83 6.16
N GLU A 107 1.84 11.54 4.87
CA GLU A 107 0.84 12.19 4.02
C GLU A 107 -0.55 11.55 4.09
N GLN A 108 -0.69 10.40 4.81
CA GLN A 108 -1.95 9.67 4.93
C GLN A 108 -2.52 9.25 3.56
N LEU A 109 -1.65 8.82 2.66
CA LEU A 109 -1.97 8.55 1.25
C LEU A 109 -3.13 7.56 1.05
N LEU A 110 -3.32 6.65 1.99
CA LEU A 110 -4.34 5.60 1.92
C LEU A 110 -5.60 5.91 2.73
N ASN A 111 -5.78 7.15 3.20
CA ASN A 111 -6.95 7.52 4.00
C ASN A 111 -8.26 7.07 3.33
N ASP A 112 -9.07 6.29 4.07
CA ASP A 112 -10.34 5.67 3.64
C ASP A 112 -10.26 4.72 2.43
N LYS A 113 -9.07 4.28 1.99
CA LYS A 113 -8.90 3.33 0.89
C LYS A 113 -8.94 1.87 1.35
N TYR A 114 -9.55 1.00 0.56
CA TYR A 114 -9.65 -0.43 0.83
C TYR A 114 -8.41 -1.16 0.33
N CYS A 115 -7.75 -1.94 1.19
CA CYS A 115 -6.45 -2.50 0.88
C CYS A 115 -6.36 -4.01 1.14
N ILE A 116 -5.53 -4.69 0.35
CA ILE A 116 -5.15 -6.10 0.53
C ILE A 116 -3.62 -6.18 0.47
N THR A 117 -3.02 -7.01 1.32
CA THR A 117 -1.58 -7.27 1.31
C THR A 117 -1.28 -8.71 0.95
N VAL A 118 -0.19 -8.94 0.22
CA VAL A 118 0.28 -10.26 -0.21
C VAL A 118 1.75 -10.39 0.14
N ALA A 119 2.10 -11.44 0.89
CA ALA A 119 3.50 -11.79 1.12
C ALA A 119 3.75 -13.25 0.74
N THR A 120 4.80 -13.48 -0.03
CA THR A 120 5.22 -14.82 -0.43
C THR A 120 6.63 -15.10 0.05
N GLY A 121 6.92 -16.35 0.37
CA GLY A 121 8.25 -16.75 0.81
C GLY A 121 8.42 -18.27 0.76
N GLU A 122 9.66 -18.72 0.65
CA GLU A 122 9.96 -20.15 0.59
C GLU A 122 10.01 -20.80 1.96
N ASN A 123 10.63 -20.13 2.94
CA ASN A 123 10.95 -20.74 4.24
C ASN A 123 10.29 -20.01 5.41
N TYR A 124 10.85 -18.87 5.81
CA TYR A 124 10.46 -18.11 6.99
C TYR A 124 10.39 -16.60 6.69
N GLY A 125 9.93 -15.82 7.66
CA GLY A 125 9.95 -14.36 7.57
C GLY A 125 8.76 -13.72 6.85
N PHE A 126 7.94 -14.48 6.11
CA PHE A 126 6.79 -13.92 5.38
C PHE A 126 5.75 -13.26 6.30
N LYS A 127 5.67 -13.66 7.58
CA LYS A 127 4.82 -12.97 8.57
C LYS A 127 5.34 -11.57 8.88
N ASN A 128 6.66 -11.38 8.89
CA ASN A 128 7.28 -10.08 9.11
C ASN A 128 7.04 -9.18 7.89
N THR A 129 7.19 -9.73 6.68
CA THR A 129 6.85 -9.02 5.43
C THR A 129 5.39 -8.58 5.41
N LEU A 130 4.45 -9.47 5.78
CA LEU A 130 3.05 -9.10 5.94
C LEU A 130 2.86 -7.99 6.95
N LYS A 131 3.50 -8.10 8.12
CA LYS A 131 3.39 -7.08 9.16
C LYS A 131 3.84 -5.71 8.65
N VAL A 132 4.94 -5.65 7.91
CA VAL A 132 5.42 -4.37 7.31
C VAL A 132 4.37 -3.79 6.37
N LEU A 133 3.77 -4.60 5.49
CA LEU A 133 2.75 -4.15 4.56
C LEU A 133 1.44 -3.78 5.27
N ASP A 134 0.99 -4.57 6.24
CA ASP A 134 -0.23 -4.33 7.02
C ASP A 134 -0.10 -3.04 7.86
N ASP A 135 1.03 -2.86 8.55
CA ASP A 135 1.33 -1.66 9.33
C ASP A 135 1.38 -0.41 8.42
N LEU A 136 2.00 -0.53 7.23
CA LEU A 136 2.00 0.54 6.24
C LEU A 136 0.57 0.98 5.88
N ILE A 137 -0.29 0.01 5.55
CA ILE A 137 -1.70 0.28 5.22
C ILE A 137 -2.40 0.99 6.39
N ILE A 138 -2.32 0.40 7.58
CA ILE A 138 -3.04 0.90 8.76
C ILE A 138 -2.56 2.31 9.14
N PHE A 139 -1.26 2.53 9.20
CA PHE A 139 -0.70 3.83 9.61
C PHE A 139 -0.87 4.93 8.55
N SER A 140 -1.12 4.54 7.30
CA SER A 140 -1.44 5.47 6.21
C SER A 140 -2.94 5.78 6.08
N GLY A 141 -3.79 5.29 7.00
CA GLY A 141 -5.23 5.51 7.01
C GLY A 141 -6.04 4.52 6.15
N GLY A 142 -5.40 3.49 5.59
CA GLY A 142 -6.06 2.49 4.76
C GLY A 142 -6.87 1.47 5.58
N ILE A 143 -7.87 0.87 4.97
CA ILE A 143 -8.74 -0.15 5.55
C ILE A 143 -8.28 -1.52 5.04
N LEU A 144 -7.64 -2.30 5.88
CA LEU A 144 -7.17 -3.64 5.54
C LEU A 144 -8.34 -4.62 5.43
N CYS A 145 -8.68 -5.03 4.21
CA CYS A 145 -9.74 -6.00 3.91
C CYS A 145 -9.29 -7.45 4.17
N GLY A 146 -7.99 -7.68 4.06
CA GLY A 146 -7.39 -8.97 4.34
C GLY A 146 -5.94 -9.04 3.88
N HIS A 147 -5.29 -10.12 4.28
CA HIS A 147 -3.94 -10.43 3.82
C HIS A 147 -3.86 -11.87 3.30
N VAL A 148 -2.96 -12.09 2.36
CA VAL A 148 -2.66 -13.40 1.79
C VAL A 148 -1.19 -13.70 2.02
N SER A 149 -0.91 -14.77 2.76
CA SER A 149 0.45 -15.28 2.89
C SER A 149 0.57 -16.63 2.20
N LEU A 150 1.63 -16.80 1.44
CA LEU A 150 1.90 -18.05 0.77
C LEU A 150 3.34 -18.49 1.01
N LYS A 151 3.48 -19.70 1.54
CA LYS A 151 4.74 -20.42 1.58
C LYS A 151 4.80 -21.36 0.37
N ALA A 152 5.70 -21.09 -0.56
CA ALA A 152 5.92 -21.93 -1.73
C ALA A 152 7.36 -21.82 -2.21
N PRO A 153 7.95 -22.89 -2.76
CA PRO A 153 9.22 -22.80 -3.49
C PRO A 153 9.12 -21.74 -4.57
N PHE A 154 10.17 -20.95 -4.76
CA PHE A 154 10.13 -19.82 -5.69
C PHE A 154 9.99 -20.23 -7.17
N ASN A 155 10.21 -21.50 -7.50
CA ASN A 155 9.98 -22.07 -8.83
C ASN A 155 8.69 -22.92 -8.93
N SER A 156 7.82 -22.87 -7.92
CA SER A 156 6.60 -23.67 -7.92
C SER A 156 5.60 -23.16 -8.95
N LYS A 157 5.09 -24.05 -9.79
CA LYS A 157 4.02 -23.80 -10.75
C LYS A 157 2.62 -24.04 -10.14
N GLU A 158 2.53 -24.91 -9.14
CA GLU A 158 1.28 -25.17 -8.40
C GLU A 158 1.21 -24.36 -7.12
N ILE A 159 0.73 -23.14 -7.21
CA ILE A 159 0.80 -22.19 -6.11
C ILE A 159 -0.52 -22.07 -5.37
N MET A 160 -1.64 -22.38 -6.04
CA MET A 160 -2.97 -22.05 -5.55
C MET A 160 -3.65 -23.18 -4.78
N SER A 161 -3.24 -23.37 -3.52
CA SER A 161 -3.97 -24.24 -2.61
C SER A 161 -5.44 -23.77 -2.41
N LYS A 162 -6.34 -24.69 -2.07
CA LYS A 162 -7.74 -24.35 -1.69
C LYS A 162 -7.77 -23.29 -0.57
N LYS A 163 -6.82 -23.34 0.36
CA LYS A 163 -6.70 -22.37 1.47
C LYS A 163 -6.36 -20.99 0.96
N THR A 164 -5.35 -20.86 0.09
CA THR A 164 -4.94 -19.57 -0.50
C THR A 164 -6.07 -18.94 -1.29
N ARG A 165 -6.75 -19.74 -2.14
CA ARG A 165 -7.91 -19.28 -2.91
C ARG A 165 -9.04 -18.75 -1.99
N LYS A 166 -9.35 -19.45 -0.89
CA LYS A 166 -10.35 -18.96 0.10
C LYS A 166 -9.95 -17.62 0.72
N LEU A 167 -8.67 -17.40 1.02
CA LEU A 167 -8.18 -16.12 1.56
C LEU A 167 -8.36 -15.00 0.54
N ILE A 168 -8.01 -15.23 -0.72
CA ILE A 168 -8.19 -14.27 -1.82
C ILE A 168 -9.66 -13.89 -1.96
N ILE A 169 -10.56 -14.88 -2.10
CA ILE A 169 -12.00 -14.65 -2.22
C ILE A 169 -12.53 -13.85 -1.03
N LYS A 170 -12.14 -14.21 0.19
CA LYS A 170 -12.58 -13.50 1.41
C LYS A 170 -12.12 -12.03 1.42
N ALA A 171 -10.88 -11.76 1.04
CA ALA A 171 -10.32 -10.41 1.03
C ALA A 171 -10.97 -9.55 -0.08
N THR A 172 -11.09 -10.09 -1.29
CA THR A 172 -11.71 -9.38 -2.43
C THR A 172 -13.20 -9.14 -2.23
N CYS A 173 -13.94 -10.08 -1.61
CA CYS A 173 -15.34 -9.86 -1.20
C CYS A 173 -15.47 -8.69 -0.22
N LYS A 174 -14.60 -8.61 0.80
CA LYS A 174 -14.63 -7.51 1.77
C LYS A 174 -14.31 -6.16 1.11
N MET A 175 -13.34 -6.15 0.19
CA MET A 175 -12.96 -4.96 -0.57
C MET A 175 -14.12 -4.50 -1.47
N ALA A 176 -14.70 -5.38 -2.26
CA ALA A 176 -15.84 -5.09 -3.13
C ALA A 176 -17.08 -4.60 -2.37
N ALA A 177 -17.34 -5.19 -1.20
CA ALA A 177 -18.42 -4.78 -0.31
C ALA A 177 -18.11 -3.49 0.48
N LYS A 178 -16.95 -2.87 0.27
CA LYS A 178 -16.47 -1.70 1.02
C LYS A 178 -16.62 -1.88 2.54
N LYS A 179 -16.30 -3.09 3.04
CA LYS A 179 -16.51 -3.45 4.43
C LYS A 179 -15.52 -2.73 5.33
N LYS A 180 -16.02 -1.83 6.16
CA LYS A 180 -15.23 -1.10 7.16
C LYS A 180 -14.87 -2.01 8.34
N ASN A 181 -13.70 -1.76 8.94
CA ASN A 181 -13.25 -2.36 10.19
C ASN A 181 -13.19 -1.27 11.27
N SER A 182 -14.24 -1.17 12.07
CA SER A 182 -14.38 -0.10 13.06
C SER A 182 -13.23 -0.06 14.08
N PHE A 183 -12.73 -1.22 14.51
CA PHE A 183 -11.59 -1.30 15.44
C PHE A 183 -10.32 -0.74 14.79
N GLN A 184 -10.03 -1.11 13.56
CA GLN A 184 -8.86 -0.61 12.83
C GLN A 184 -8.95 0.90 12.59
N ILE A 185 -10.13 1.39 12.21
CA ILE A 185 -10.37 2.83 12.00
C ILE A 185 -10.15 3.60 13.31
N LEU A 186 -10.66 3.10 14.43
CA LEU A 186 -10.44 3.71 15.73
C LEU A 186 -8.97 3.70 16.15
N TYR A 187 -8.27 2.57 15.92
CA TYR A 187 -6.85 2.43 16.21
C TYR A 187 -6.01 3.41 15.38
N HIS A 188 -6.27 3.50 14.07
CA HIS A 188 -5.62 4.47 13.19
C HIS A 188 -5.89 5.91 13.67
N LYS A 189 -7.15 6.26 13.97
CA LYS A 189 -7.51 7.58 14.46
C LYS A 189 -6.72 7.95 15.72
N LEU A 190 -6.58 7.03 16.66
CA LEU A 190 -5.79 7.24 17.86
C LEU A 190 -4.32 7.55 17.54
N ILE A 191 -3.69 6.75 16.64
CA ILE A 191 -2.30 6.97 16.20
C ILE A 191 -2.16 8.33 15.49
N PHE A 192 -3.11 8.66 14.62
CA PHE A 192 -3.10 9.92 13.91
C PHE A 192 -3.24 11.13 14.84
N ASP A 193 -4.24 11.13 15.71
CA ASP A 193 -4.55 12.28 16.59
C ASP A 193 -3.52 12.48 17.70
N ILE A 194 -2.93 11.40 18.25
CA ILE A 194 -1.95 11.47 19.35
C ILE A 194 -0.50 11.52 18.84
N GLY A 195 -0.21 10.85 17.74
CA GLY A 195 1.16 10.69 17.21
C GLY A 195 1.45 11.58 16.00
N ILE A 196 0.85 11.25 14.85
CA ILE A 196 1.24 11.83 13.56
C ILE A 196 0.89 13.33 13.49
N LYS A 197 -0.35 13.70 13.79
CA LYS A 197 -0.84 15.07 13.68
C LYS A 197 -0.07 16.05 14.60
N PRO A 198 0.14 15.76 15.90
CA PRO A 198 0.96 16.62 16.75
C PRO A 198 2.43 16.70 16.32
N PHE A 199 2.98 15.60 15.81
CA PHE A 199 4.35 15.59 15.26
C PHE A 199 4.47 16.56 14.09
N VAL A 200 3.57 16.46 13.09
CA VAL A 200 3.55 17.34 11.91
C VAL A 200 3.33 18.80 12.31
N LYS A 201 2.40 19.07 13.23
CA LYS A 201 2.15 20.42 13.76
C LYS A 201 3.40 21.06 14.36
N ARG A 202 4.17 20.30 15.17
CA ARG A 202 5.42 20.80 15.79
C ARG A 202 6.51 21.13 14.77
N LYS A 203 6.48 20.51 13.57
CA LYS A 203 7.45 20.81 12.48
C LYS A 203 7.11 22.10 11.72
N GLY A 204 5.90 22.64 11.85
CA GLY A 204 5.47 23.89 11.26
C GLY A 204 5.78 24.01 9.78
N LYS A 205 6.44 25.07 9.36
CA LYS A 205 6.76 25.36 7.96
C LYS A 205 7.53 24.24 7.24
N LEU A 206 8.31 23.42 7.98
CA LEU A 206 9.05 22.29 7.39
C LEU A 206 8.13 21.19 6.85
N TYR A 207 6.87 21.12 7.33
CA TYR A 207 5.89 20.13 6.90
C TYR A 207 4.65 20.76 6.26
N ARG A 208 4.81 21.99 5.69
CA ARG A 208 3.69 22.72 5.05
C ARG A 208 3.05 21.90 3.91
N GLY A 209 3.85 21.25 3.06
CA GLY A 209 3.34 20.43 1.97
C GLY A 209 2.49 19.25 2.46
N VAL A 210 2.80 18.69 3.63
CA VAL A 210 1.99 17.63 4.25
C VAL A 210 0.64 18.17 4.70
N THR A 211 0.61 19.33 5.38
CA THR A 211 -0.65 19.92 5.87
C THR A 211 -1.55 20.41 4.74
N GLU A 212 -0.97 20.93 3.66
CA GLU A 212 -1.70 21.28 2.44
C GLU A 212 -2.36 20.02 1.84
N ARG A 213 -1.60 18.92 1.71
CA ARG A 213 -2.13 17.65 1.20
C ARG A 213 -3.23 17.06 2.08
N TRP A 214 -3.10 17.14 3.41
CA TRP A 214 -4.18 16.72 4.32
C TRP A 214 -5.45 17.55 4.14
N SER A 215 -5.33 18.85 3.88
CA SER A 215 -6.46 19.72 3.57
C SER A 215 -7.12 19.33 2.25
N ASP A 216 -6.34 19.11 1.20
CA ASP A 216 -6.83 18.69 -0.12
C ASP A 216 -7.55 17.33 -0.06
N MET A 217 -7.07 16.40 0.77
CA MET A 217 -7.68 15.09 1.00
C MET A 217 -8.81 15.14 2.05
N GLN A 218 -9.16 16.30 2.59
CA GLN A 218 -10.19 16.50 3.61
C GLN A 218 -9.96 15.70 4.92
N ILE A 219 -8.70 15.35 5.21
CA ILE A 219 -8.31 14.67 6.45
C ILE A 219 -8.41 15.61 7.64
N ILE A 220 -8.13 16.89 7.42
CA ILE A 220 -8.30 17.99 8.38
C ILE A 220 -9.19 19.07 7.79
N LYS A 221 -10.02 19.70 8.63
CA LYS A 221 -10.97 20.74 8.20
C LYS A 221 -10.35 22.14 8.09
N GLU A 222 -9.20 22.36 8.71
CA GLU A 222 -8.53 23.66 8.77
C GLU A 222 -7.08 23.53 8.30
N LYS A 223 -6.62 24.50 7.50
CA LYS A 223 -5.19 24.63 7.21
C LYS A 223 -4.47 24.92 8.54
N ILE A 224 -3.52 24.09 8.89
CA ILE A 224 -2.66 24.31 10.04
C ILE A 224 -1.66 25.39 9.61
N THR A 225 -1.89 26.63 10.02
CA THR A 225 -0.98 27.77 9.80
C THR A 225 0.25 27.67 10.69
#